data_4f5d3e9374e343061ee416d756b2d979
#
_entry.id   4f5d3e9374e343061ee416d756b2d979
#
_cell.length_a   1.000
_cell.length_b   1.000
_cell.length_c   1.000
_cell.angle_alpha   90.00
_cell.angle_beta   90.00
_cell.angle_gamma   90.00
#
_symmetry.space_group_name_H-M   'P 1'
#
loop_
_entity.id
_entity.type
_entity.pdbx_description
1 polymer ?
#
loop_
_entity_poly.entity_id
_entity_poly.type
_entity_poly.pdbx_seq_one_letter_code
_entity_poly.pdbx_strand_id
1 'polypeptide(L)'
;MARPTRRPVVELRRISKLYGGGATLVRALDAVDLVVEHGDYVAVMGASGSGKSTLMNIIGCLDVPSSGRYLLDGVDIRRLDDRQQAAVRNRKIGFIFQSFNLIPRTTAVANVELPLAYAGVRPVERRRRALAALGRVGIAERAGNLPSQLSGGQQQRVAIARAIVTDPVLLLADEPTGALDSRSTADLLALFDGFNADGRTVLVITHEPDVAAHAKRVLRMRDGKIVSDGRVAAPTDRPPQWSGAAARARVAAGKRR
;
A
#
# COMPACT_ATOMS: atom_id res chain seq x y z
N MET A 1 10.66 -8.18 31.18
CA MET A 1 10.44 -6.80 30.71
C MET A 1 9.49 -6.83 29.53
N ALA A 2 8.27 -6.30 29.65
CA ALA A 2 7.32 -6.19 28.56
C ALA A 2 7.91 -5.23 27.49
N ARG A 3 7.96 -5.68 26.22
CA ARG A 3 8.31 -4.79 25.09
C ARG A 3 7.33 -3.61 25.12
N PRO A 4 7.80 -2.35 24.97
CA PRO A 4 6.89 -1.24 24.83
C PRO A 4 5.94 -1.56 23.67
N THR A 5 4.64 -1.56 23.94
CA THR A 5 3.59 -1.80 22.94
C THR A 5 3.70 -0.70 21.90
N ARG A 6 4.27 -1.01 20.70
CA ARG A 6 4.23 -0.09 19.57
C ARG A 6 2.77 0.23 19.28
N ARG A 7 2.48 1.51 19.02
CA ARG A 7 1.14 1.94 18.61
C ARG A 7 0.79 1.25 17.29
N PRO A 8 -0.45 0.78 17.09
CA PRO A 8 -0.88 0.23 15.81
C PRO A 8 -0.66 1.21 14.65
N VAL A 9 -0.41 0.67 13.43
CA VAL A 9 -0.36 1.49 12.22
C VAL A 9 -1.75 2.01 11.85
N VAL A 10 -2.77 1.14 11.93
CA VAL A 10 -4.17 1.49 11.69
C VAL A 10 -4.99 1.09 12.91
N GLU A 11 -5.77 2.01 13.44
CA GLU A 11 -6.74 1.73 14.48
C GLU A 11 -8.07 2.42 14.13
N LEU A 12 -9.05 1.62 13.74
CA LEU A 12 -10.43 2.02 13.48
C LEU A 12 -11.30 1.62 14.66
N ARG A 13 -12.08 2.57 15.19
CA ARG A 13 -13.02 2.33 16.28
C ARG A 13 -14.42 2.74 15.83
N ARG A 14 -15.30 1.76 15.64
CA ARG A 14 -16.71 1.92 15.24
C ARG A 14 -16.88 2.84 14.04
N ILE A 15 -16.04 2.66 13.03
CA ILE A 15 -16.09 3.46 11.80
C ILE A 15 -17.36 3.14 11.02
N SER A 16 -18.15 4.17 10.75
CA SER A 16 -19.28 4.09 9.82
C SER A 16 -19.15 5.12 8.72
N LYS A 17 -19.58 4.75 7.51
CA LYS A 17 -19.63 5.64 6.36
C LYS A 17 -21.00 5.56 5.69
N LEU A 18 -21.63 6.72 5.56
CA LEU A 18 -22.92 6.89 4.92
C LEU A 18 -22.74 7.76 3.66
N TYR A 19 -23.36 7.38 2.57
CA TYR A 19 -23.45 8.17 1.34
C TYR A 19 -24.90 8.46 1.01
N GLY A 20 -25.16 9.60 0.36
CA GLY A 20 -26.52 10.03 0.02
C GLY A 20 -27.28 10.61 1.21
N GLY A 21 -28.62 10.73 1.07
CA GLY A 21 -29.50 11.26 2.09
C GLY A 21 -30.96 10.84 1.85
N GLY A 22 -31.82 10.92 2.87
CA GLY A 22 -33.23 10.54 2.75
C GLY A 22 -33.41 9.09 2.29
N ALA A 23 -34.19 8.87 1.27
CA ALA A 23 -34.54 7.55 0.72
C ALA A 23 -33.35 6.86 -0.02
N THR A 24 -32.27 7.60 -0.36
CA THR A 24 -31.10 7.08 -1.08
C THR A 24 -29.91 6.85 -0.15
N LEU A 25 -30.11 6.81 1.16
CA LEU A 25 -29.04 6.60 2.14
C LEU A 25 -28.44 5.21 2.01
N VAL A 26 -27.13 5.13 1.67
CA VAL A 26 -26.36 3.88 1.61
C VAL A 26 -25.37 3.84 2.75
N ARG A 27 -25.45 2.80 3.57
CA ARG A 27 -24.48 2.52 4.63
C ARG A 27 -23.35 1.66 4.08
N ALA A 28 -22.29 2.28 3.61
CA ALA A 28 -21.16 1.60 3.00
C ALA A 28 -20.23 0.96 4.02
N LEU A 29 -20.13 1.51 5.25
CA LEU A 29 -19.48 0.88 6.41
C LEU A 29 -20.39 1.02 7.62
N ASP A 30 -20.45 -0.04 8.45
CA ASP A 30 -21.32 -0.11 9.64
C ASP A 30 -20.53 -0.53 10.87
N ALA A 31 -20.16 0.45 11.69
CA ALA A 31 -19.47 0.31 12.97
C ALA A 31 -18.22 -0.64 12.91
N VAL A 32 -17.38 -0.45 11.90
CA VAL A 32 -16.18 -1.28 11.69
C VAL A 32 -15.12 -0.98 12.73
N ASP A 33 -14.67 -2.02 13.43
CA ASP A 33 -13.47 -2.03 14.28
C ASP A 33 -12.36 -2.78 13.57
N LEU A 34 -11.14 -2.21 13.57
CA LEU A 34 -9.96 -2.85 12.97
C LEU A 34 -8.69 -2.30 13.61
N VAL A 35 -7.78 -3.20 13.97
CA VAL A 35 -6.42 -2.88 14.39
C VAL A 35 -5.45 -3.57 13.45
N VAL A 36 -4.50 -2.82 12.86
CA VAL A 36 -3.39 -3.35 12.06
C VAL A 36 -2.09 -2.94 12.72
N GLU A 37 -1.30 -3.92 13.11
CA GLU A 37 -0.03 -3.70 13.80
C GLU A 37 1.12 -3.44 12.81
N HIS A 38 2.22 -2.85 13.30
CA HIS A 38 3.44 -2.72 12.50
C HIS A 38 3.96 -4.10 12.06
N GLY A 39 4.23 -4.26 10.76
CA GLY A 39 4.72 -5.49 10.17
C GLY A 39 3.63 -6.53 9.88
N ASP A 40 2.37 -6.18 10.07
CA ASP A 40 1.27 -7.01 9.58
C ASP A 40 1.25 -7.04 8.05
N TYR A 41 0.83 -8.19 7.50
CA TYR A 41 0.43 -8.34 6.11
C TYR A 41 -1.01 -8.82 6.10
N VAL A 42 -1.91 -7.92 5.72
CA VAL A 42 -3.37 -8.11 5.81
C VAL A 42 -3.97 -8.11 4.41
N ALA A 43 -4.78 -9.12 4.12
CA ALA A 43 -5.65 -9.11 2.95
C ALA A 43 -7.10 -8.83 3.37
N VAL A 44 -7.78 -7.94 2.63
CA VAL A 44 -9.20 -7.63 2.80
C VAL A 44 -9.96 -8.20 1.61
N MET A 45 -10.82 -9.18 1.87
CA MET A 45 -11.61 -9.88 0.87
C MET A 45 -13.12 -9.61 1.06
N GLY A 46 -13.88 -9.81 0.01
CA GLY A 46 -15.35 -9.71 0.02
C GLY A 46 -15.92 -9.53 -1.37
N ALA A 47 -17.21 -9.73 -1.53
CA ALA A 47 -17.92 -9.51 -2.79
C ALA A 47 -17.87 -8.04 -3.23
N SER A 48 -18.18 -7.76 -4.51
CA SER A 48 -18.42 -6.39 -4.97
C SER A 48 -19.52 -5.73 -4.13
N GLY A 49 -19.34 -4.47 -3.79
CA GLY A 49 -20.28 -3.73 -2.93
C GLY A 49 -20.19 -4.02 -1.43
N SER A 50 -19.32 -4.91 -0.96
CA SER A 50 -19.19 -5.24 0.47
C SER A 50 -18.55 -4.14 1.33
N GLY A 51 -18.12 -3.00 0.76
CA GLY A 51 -17.52 -1.88 1.47
C GLY A 51 -15.99 -1.81 1.45
N LYS A 52 -15.29 -2.72 0.74
CA LYS A 52 -13.81 -2.76 0.68
C LYS A 52 -13.18 -1.47 0.18
N SER A 53 -13.65 -0.94 -0.95
CA SER A 53 -13.12 0.32 -1.51
C SER A 53 -13.40 1.51 -0.59
N THR A 54 -14.55 1.53 0.09
CA THR A 54 -14.86 2.55 1.10
C THR A 54 -13.92 2.44 2.30
N LEU A 55 -13.66 1.21 2.80
CA LEU A 55 -12.69 0.98 3.87
C LEU A 55 -11.30 1.44 3.46
N MET A 56 -10.87 1.10 2.25
CA MET A 56 -9.59 1.56 1.69
C MET A 56 -9.49 3.08 1.63
N ASN A 57 -10.53 3.76 1.12
CA ASN A 57 -10.55 5.22 1.03
C ASN A 57 -10.44 5.88 2.42
N ILE A 58 -11.11 5.32 3.43
CA ILE A 58 -10.99 5.80 4.81
C ILE A 58 -9.56 5.57 5.35
N ILE A 59 -9.04 4.34 5.25
CA ILE A 59 -7.67 4.01 5.71
C ILE A 59 -6.65 4.86 4.96
N GLY A 60 -6.88 5.09 3.67
CA GLY A 60 -6.04 5.90 2.79
C GLY A 60 -6.12 7.41 3.03
N CYS A 61 -6.96 7.89 3.93
CA CYS A 61 -7.24 9.32 4.11
C CYS A 61 -7.66 10.00 2.79
N LEU A 62 -8.37 9.27 1.91
CA LEU A 62 -8.99 9.78 0.67
C LEU A 62 -10.43 10.19 0.92
N ASP A 63 -11.05 9.69 1.98
CA ASP A 63 -12.39 10.03 2.43
C ASP A 63 -12.42 10.06 3.96
N VAL A 64 -13.42 10.74 4.54
CA VAL A 64 -13.60 10.85 5.99
C VAL A 64 -14.78 9.99 6.45
N PRO A 65 -14.68 9.31 7.61
CA PRO A 65 -15.80 8.55 8.15
C PRO A 65 -16.94 9.48 8.58
N SER A 66 -18.17 9.01 8.44
CA SER A 66 -19.35 9.73 8.95
C SER A 66 -19.39 9.71 10.49
N SER A 67 -18.93 8.59 11.10
CA SER A 67 -18.79 8.46 12.57
C SER A 67 -17.66 7.48 12.92
N GLY A 68 -17.33 7.44 14.21
CA GLY A 68 -16.24 6.61 14.73
C GLY A 68 -14.92 7.38 14.84
N ARG A 69 -13.83 6.70 15.16
CA ARG A 69 -12.49 7.29 15.34
C ARG A 69 -11.47 6.51 14.53
N TYR A 70 -10.61 7.23 13.81
CA TYR A 70 -9.50 6.68 13.04
C TYR A 70 -8.17 7.26 13.50
N LEU A 71 -7.25 6.38 13.92
CA LEU A 71 -5.87 6.72 14.25
C LEU A 71 -4.94 6.04 13.24
N LEU A 72 -4.11 6.82 12.56
CA LEU A 72 -3.04 6.36 11.68
C LEU A 72 -1.70 6.60 12.37
N ASP A 73 -1.02 5.52 12.75
CA ASP A 73 0.25 5.57 13.50
C ASP A 73 0.16 6.54 14.70
N GLY A 74 -0.98 6.45 15.43
CA GLY A 74 -1.30 7.27 16.60
C GLY A 74 -1.82 8.69 16.31
N VAL A 75 -1.91 9.12 15.03
CA VAL A 75 -2.46 10.42 14.64
C VAL A 75 -3.96 10.31 14.42
N ASP A 76 -4.77 11.10 15.13
CA ASP A 76 -6.23 11.15 14.97
C ASP A 76 -6.60 11.94 13.70
N ILE A 77 -7.02 11.20 12.65
CA ILE A 77 -7.28 11.76 11.31
C ILE A 77 -8.47 12.72 11.30
N ARG A 78 -9.49 12.49 12.13
CA ARG A 78 -10.67 13.38 12.17
C ARG A 78 -10.39 14.78 12.69
N ARG A 79 -9.27 14.98 13.38
CA ARG A 79 -8.86 16.28 13.93
C ARG A 79 -8.04 17.13 12.97
N LEU A 80 -7.72 16.57 11.79
CA LEU A 80 -6.88 17.20 10.78
C LEU A 80 -7.75 17.89 9.73
N ASP A 81 -7.29 19.05 9.28
CA ASP A 81 -7.81 19.69 8.08
C ASP A 81 -7.32 18.96 6.81
N ASP A 82 -7.87 19.31 5.64
CA ASP A 82 -7.56 18.67 4.36
C ASP A 82 -6.07 18.73 4.00
N ARG A 83 -5.39 19.84 4.31
CA ARG A 83 -3.96 20.02 4.06
C ARG A 83 -3.13 19.12 4.96
N GLN A 84 -3.49 19.02 6.22
CA GLN A 84 -2.84 18.15 7.20
C GLN A 84 -3.07 16.66 6.84
N GLN A 85 -4.30 16.29 6.44
CA GLN A 85 -4.61 14.94 5.94
C GLN A 85 -3.78 14.59 4.70
N ALA A 86 -3.67 15.52 3.73
CA ALA A 86 -2.81 15.33 2.55
C ALA A 86 -1.33 15.13 2.93
N ALA A 87 -0.82 15.88 3.90
CA ALA A 87 0.55 15.74 4.39
C ALA A 87 0.78 14.39 5.09
N VAL A 88 -0.16 13.95 5.92
CA VAL A 88 -0.12 12.64 6.60
C VAL A 88 -0.18 11.52 5.56
N ARG A 89 -1.13 11.58 4.60
CA ARG A 89 -1.25 10.62 3.50
C ARG A 89 0.07 10.48 2.75
N ASN A 90 0.66 11.59 2.32
CA ASN A 90 1.91 11.59 1.55
C ASN A 90 3.10 10.98 2.30
N ARG A 91 3.17 11.16 3.63
CA ARG A 91 4.31 10.71 4.44
C ARG A 91 4.14 9.29 4.99
N LYS A 92 2.90 8.88 5.27
CA LYS A 92 2.63 7.64 6.01
C LYS A 92 2.04 6.52 5.15
N ILE A 93 1.51 6.82 3.97
CA ILE A 93 0.82 5.83 3.12
C ILE A 93 1.45 5.79 1.74
N GLY A 94 1.81 4.60 1.29
CA GLY A 94 2.19 4.31 -0.10
C GLY A 94 1.04 3.61 -0.81
N PHE A 95 0.45 4.26 -1.82
CA PHE A 95 -0.67 3.70 -2.59
C PHE A 95 -0.20 2.93 -3.81
N ILE A 96 -0.81 1.78 -4.04
CA ILE A 96 -0.63 0.92 -5.22
C ILE A 96 -2.02 0.59 -5.76
N PHE A 97 -2.31 1.00 -6.99
CA PHE A 97 -3.62 0.85 -7.62
C PHE A 97 -3.58 -0.16 -8.77
N GLN A 98 -4.70 -0.76 -9.08
CA GLN A 98 -4.89 -1.66 -10.22
C GLN A 98 -4.48 -1.01 -11.55
N SER A 99 -4.87 0.24 -11.79
CA SER A 99 -4.62 0.98 -13.04
C SER A 99 -3.28 1.74 -13.03
N PHE A 100 -2.34 1.40 -12.15
CA PHE A 100 -1.01 2.01 -11.97
C PHE A 100 -1.04 3.51 -11.63
N ASN A 101 -1.96 4.29 -12.18
CA ASN A 101 -2.14 5.73 -12.00
C ASN A 101 -0.84 6.53 -12.19
N LEU A 102 -0.08 6.19 -13.24
CA LEU A 102 1.11 6.94 -13.64
C LEU A 102 0.70 8.15 -14.47
N ILE A 103 1.43 9.26 -14.34
CA ILE A 103 1.24 10.45 -15.18
C ILE A 103 1.80 10.14 -16.58
N PRO A 104 0.96 10.13 -17.64
CA PRO A 104 1.32 9.53 -18.94
C PRO A 104 2.50 10.22 -19.66
N ARG A 105 2.62 11.54 -19.53
CA ARG A 105 3.66 12.35 -20.21
C ARG A 105 4.87 12.63 -19.32
N THR A 106 5.08 11.82 -18.31
CA THR A 106 6.10 11.99 -17.27
C THR A 106 6.92 10.71 -17.19
N THR A 107 8.24 10.81 -17.16
CA THR A 107 9.13 9.63 -17.11
C THR A 107 8.91 8.80 -15.84
N ALA A 108 9.33 7.55 -15.86
CA ALA A 108 9.24 6.65 -14.71
C ALA A 108 9.86 7.27 -13.45
N VAL A 109 11.08 7.81 -13.55
CA VAL A 109 11.73 8.45 -12.40
C VAL A 109 11.00 9.69 -11.93
N ALA A 110 10.48 10.53 -12.83
CA ALA A 110 9.73 11.73 -12.46
C ALA A 110 8.38 11.38 -11.79
N ASN A 111 7.71 10.31 -12.22
CA ASN A 111 6.56 9.75 -11.50
C ASN A 111 6.90 9.36 -10.06
N VAL A 112 8.06 8.74 -9.84
CA VAL A 112 8.53 8.33 -8.50
C VAL A 112 8.98 9.53 -7.66
N GLU A 113 9.45 10.61 -8.28
CA GLU A 113 9.84 11.85 -7.59
C GLU A 113 8.65 12.63 -7.00
N LEU A 114 7.43 12.46 -7.51
CA LEU A 114 6.25 13.26 -7.14
C LEU A 114 5.97 13.31 -5.64
N PRO A 115 5.88 12.18 -4.91
CA PRO A 115 5.62 12.22 -3.48
C PRO A 115 6.70 12.98 -2.70
N LEU A 116 7.96 12.89 -3.14
CA LEU A 116 9.07 13.61 -2.54
C LEU A 116 9.00 15.13 -2.84
N ALA A 117 8.48 15.49 -4.02
CA ALA A 117 8.23 16.89 -4.36
C ALA A 117 7.19 17.51 -3.43
N TYR A 118 6.08 16.79 -3.20
CA TYR A 118 5.04 17.20 -2.26
C TYR A 118 5.53 17.25 -0.80
N ALA A 119 6.52 16.42 -0.45
CA ALA A 119 7.18 16.44 0.85
C ALA A 119 8.22 17.58 0.99
N GLY A 120 8.45 18.41 -0.04
CA GLY A 120 9.41 19.51 -0.02
C GLY A 120 10.89 19.10 -0.13
N VAL A 121 11.16 17.85 -0.57
CA VAL A 121 12.55 17.37 -0.74
C VAL A 121 13.23 18.07 -1.90
N ARG A 122 14.50 18.49 -1.74
CA ARG A 122 15.28 19.19 -2.78
C ARG A 122 15.47 18.32 -4.03
N PRO A 123 15.54 18.90 -5.27
CA PRO A 123 15.57 18.16 -6.54
C PRO A 123 16.65 17.09 -6.64
N VAL A 124 17.89 17.38 -6.24
CA VAL A 124 19.01 16.43 -6.29
C VAL A 124 18.74 15.20 -5.42
N GLU A 125 18.23 15.41 -4.21
CA GLU A 125 17.92 14.32 -3.28
C GLU A 125 16.69 13.52 -3.73
N ARG A 126 15.67 14.18 -4.32
CA ARG A 126 14.51 13.51 -4.94
C ARG A 126 14.97 12.52 -6.00
N ARG A 127 15.82 13.00 -6.92
CA ARG A 127 16.33 12.18 -8.03
C ARG A 127 17.09 10.97 -7.51
N ARG A 128 17.97 11.17 -6.51
CA ARG A 128 18.73 10.09 -5.90
C ARG A 128 17.83 9.04 -5.26
N ARG A 129 16.81 9.47 -4.47
CA ARG A 129 15.87 8.56 -3.81
C ARG A 129 14.98 7.84 -4.81
N ALA A 130 14.50 8.52 -5.84
CA ALA A 130 13.67 7.93 -6.87
C ALA A 130 14.41 6.83 -7.66
N LEU A 131 15.67 7.07 -8.05
CA LEU A 131 16.50 6.05 -8.72
C LEU A 131 16.78 4.85 -7.79
N ALA A 132 17.03 5.09 -6.50
CA ALA A 132 17.19 4.02 -5.53
C ALA A 132 15.89 3.20 -5.37
N ALA A 133 14.72 3.85 -5.35
CA ALA A 133 13.43 3.16 -5.26
C ALA A 133 13.15 2.32 -6.51
N LEU A 134 13.44 2.83 -7.74
CA LEU A 134 13.38 2.06 -8.99
C LEU A 134 14.32 0.86 -8.97
N GLY A 135 15.52 1.01 -8.41
CA GLY A 135 16.48 -0.09 -8.23
C GLY A 135 15.96 -1.17 -7.29
N ARG A 136 15.24 -0.79 -6.21
CA ARG A 136 14.63 -1.76 -5.27
C ARG A 136 13.57 -2.65 -5.91
N VAL A 137 12.86 -2.15 -6.91
CA VAL A 137 11.85 -2.91 -7.66
C VAL A 137 12.39 -3.49 -8.98
N GLY A 138 13.70 -3.36 -9.26
CA GLY A 138 14.38 -3.98 -10.39
C GLY A 138 14.05 -3.35 -11.75
N ILE A 139 13.86 -1.99 -11.83
CA ILE A 139 13.54 -1.29 -13.07
C ILE A 139 14.33 0.02 -13.26
N ALA A 140 15.51 0.13 -12.63
CA ALA A 140 16.33 1.35 -12.69
C ALA A 140 16.76 1.73 -14.12
N GLU A 141 17.00 0.74 -14.98
CA GLU A 141 17.39 0.92 -16.39
C GLU A 141 16.30 1.57 -17.24
N ARG A 142 15.06 1.57 -16.79
CA ARG A 142 13.90 2.18 -17.44
C ARG A 142 13.50 3.55 -16.87
N ALA A 143 14.34 4.14 -16.01
CA ALA A 143 14.06 5.40 -15.32
C ALA A 143 13.66 6.56 -16.25
N GLY A 144 14.23 6.61 -17.46
CA GLY A 144 13.94 7.63 -18.47
C GLY A 144 12.71 7.34 -19.34
N ASN A 145 12.12 6.14 -19.29
CA ASN A 145 11.01 5.76 -20.15
C ASN A 145 9.69 6.44 -19.69
N LEU A 146 8.82 6.73 -20.67
CA LEU A 146 7.43 7.13 -20.43
C LEU A 146 6.57 5.89 -20.14
N PRO A 147 5.43 6.01 -19.45
CA PRO A 147 4.52 4.89 -19.20
C PRO A 147 4.11 4.12 -20.46
N SER A 148 3.88 4.81 -21.59
CA SER A 148 3.56 4.19 -22.88
C SER A 148 4.67 3.30 -23.47
N GLN A 149 5.88 3.40 -22.95
CA GLN A 149 7.06 2.63 -23.38
C GLN A 149 7.34 1.45 -22.42
N LEU A 150 6.47 1.22 -21.44
CA LEU A 150 6.61 0.20 -20.41
C LEU A 150 5.50 -0.85 -20.52
N SER A 151 5.84 -2.11 -20.30
CA SER A 151 4.82 -3.16 -20.15
C SER A 151 3.98 -2.94 -18.87
N GLY A 152 2.82 -3.59 -18.74
CA GLY A 152 1.96 -3.49 -17.56
C GLY A 152 2.71 -3.82 -16.25
N GLY A 153 3.48 -4.91 -16.23
CA GLY A 153 4.30 -5.27 -15.07
C GLY A 153 5.40 -4.24 -14.76
N GLN A 154 5.98 -3.61 -15.79
CA GLN A 154 6.95 -2.53 -15.61
C GLN A 154 6.28 -1.27 -15.06
N GLN A 155 5.10 -0.89 -15.56
CA GLN A 155 4.32 0.23 -15.02
C GLN A 155 3.96 0.01 -13.55
N GLN A 156 3.56 -1.22 -13.19
CA GLN A 156 3.27 -1.58 -11.80
C GLN A 156 4.52 -1.46 -10.90
N ARG A 157 5.68 -1.89 -11.38
CA ARG A 157 6.94 -1.69 -10.64
C ARG A 157 7.25 -0.20 -10.43
N VAL A 158 6.99 0.67 -11.41
CA VAL A 158 7.11 2.13 -11.23
C VAL A 158 6.12 2.66 -10.18
N ALA A 159 4.85 2.19 -10.21
CA ALA A 159 3.85 2.56 -9.23
C ALA A 159 4.26 2.12 -7.79
N ILE A 160 4.83 0.91 -7.66
CA ILE A 160 5.38 0.44 -6.39
C ILE A 160 6.57 1.30 -5.94
N ALA A 161 7.52 1.61 -6.84
CA ALA A 161 8.65 2.49 -6.51
C ALA A 161 8.17 3.85 -6.00
N ARG A 162 7.14 4.42 -6.63
CA ARG A 162 6.48 5.65 -6.18
C ARG A 162 5.85 5.50 -4.79
N ALA A 163 5.22 4.36 -4.52
CA ALA A 163 4.59 4.09 -3.23
C ALA A 163 5.61 3.98 -2.07
N ILE A 164 6.80 3.43 -2.33
CA ILE A 164 7.80 3.19 -1.28
C ILE A 164 8.83 4.33 -1.10
N VAL A 165 8.86 5.32 -2.00
CA VAL A 165 9.93 6.34 -2.06
C VAL A 165 9.96 7.28 -0.85
N THR A 166 8.81 7.52 -0.20
CA THR A 166 8.67 8.32 1.02
C THR A 166 8.96 7.55 2.30
N ASP A 167 9.23 6.24 2.19
CA ASP A 167 9.40 5.33 3.33
C ASP A 167 8.16 5.26 4.24
N PRO A 168 6.97 4.95 3.69
CA PRO A 168 5.71 4.98 4.41
C PRO A 168 5.63 3.86 5.46
N VAL A 169 4.79 4.07 6.50
CA VAL A 169 4.50 3.04 7.52
C VAL A 169 3.49 2.00 7.04
N LEU A 170 2.69 2.35 6.03
CA LEU A 170 1.64 1.50 5.45
C LEU A 170 1.74 1.49 3.92
N LEU A 171 1.82 0.30 3.32
CA LEU A 171 1.55 0.09 1.90
C LEU A 171 0.10 -0.37 1.75
N LEU A 172 -0.67 0.39 0.97
CA LEU A 172 -2.09 0.15 0.75
C LEU A 172 -2.32 -0.15 -0.74
N ALA A 173 -2.69 -1.39 -1.05
CA ALA A 173 -2.83 -1.88 -2.42
C ALA A 173 -4.29 -2.24 -2.73
N ASP A 174 -4.82 -1.71 -3.84
CA ASP A 174 -6.17 -1.97 -4.33
C ASP A 174 -6.11 -2.79 -5.60
N GLU A 175 -6.54 -4.06 -5.53
CA GLU A 175 -6.56 -5.03 -6.63
C GLU A 175 -5.25 -4.98 -7.48
N PRO A 176 -4.06 -5.06 -6.84
CA PRO A 176 -2.80 -4.69 -7.48
C PRO A 176 -2.37 -5.63 -8.61
N THR A 177 -3.04 -6.79 -8.74
CA THR A 177 -2.79 -7.86 -9.73
C THR A 177 -3.74 -7.82 -10.93
N GLY A 178 -4.88 -7.13 -10.81
CA GLY A 178 -5.99 -7.23 -11.76
C GLY A 178 -5.71 -6.78 -13.20
N ALA A 179 -4.57 -6.13 -13.47
CA ALA A 179 -4.12 -5.72 -14.81
C ALA A 179 -2.82 -6.44 -15.24
N LEU A 180 -2.40 -7.52 -14.56
CA LEU A 180 -1.12 -8.20 -14.75
C LEU A 180 -1.30 -9.62 -15.27
N ASP A 181 -0.31 -10.09 -16.04
CA ASP A 181 -0.15 -11.52 -16.34
C ASP A 181 0.35 -12.30 -15.10
N SER A 182 0.24 -13.64 -15.14
CA SER A 182 0.59 -14.51 -14.02
C SER A 182 2.04 -14.35 -13.54
N ARG A 183 3.00 -14.12 -14.46
CA ARG A 183 4.41 -13.91 -14.11
C ARG A 183 4.62 -12.58 -13.38
N SER A 184 4.03 -11.50 -13.90
CA SER A 184 4.08 -10.18 -13.29
C SER A 184 3.38 -10.16 -11.93
N THR A 185 2.28 -10.94 -11.79
CA THR A 185 1.59 -11.15 -10.51
C THR A 185 2.51 -11.81 -9.48
N ALA A 186 3.16 -12.93 -9.83
CA ALA A 186 4.10 -13.61 -8.94
C ALA A 186 5.26 -12.70 -8.50
N ASP A 187 5.83 -11.94 -9.44
CA ASP A 187 6.90 -10.97 -9.17
C ASP A 187 6.44 -9.86 -8.21
N LEU A 188 5.21 -9.36 -8.38
CA LEU A 188 4.62 -8.35 -7.51
C LEU A 188 4.43 -8.88 -6.08
N LEU A 189 3.87 -10.09 -5.94
CA LEU A 189 3.63 -10.71 -4.64
C LEU A 189 4.96 -10.97 -3.91
N ALA A 190 5.99 -11.40 -4.63
CA ALA A 190 7.34 -11.54 -4.07
C ALA A 190 7.92 -10.20 -3.58
N LEU A 191 7.63 -9.07 -4.25
CA LEU A 191 8.00 -7.73 -3.75
C LEU A 191 7.27 -7.39 -2.45
N PHE A 192 5.97 -7.69 -2.35
CA PHE A 192 5.20 -7.45 -1.11
C PHE A 192 5.70 -8.31 0.04
N ASP A 193 5.98 -9.59 -0.21
CA ASP A 193 6.58 -10.49 0.78
C ASP A 193 7.93 -9.94 1.27
N GLY A 194 8.77 -9.46 0.35
CA GLY A 194 10.06 -8.84 0.67
C GLY A 194 9.90 -7.56 1.52
N PHE A 195 8.98 -6.68 1.17
CA PHE A 195 8.71 -5.46 1.95
C PHE A 195 8.18 -5.80 3.34
N ASN A 196 7.32 -6.81 3.44
CA ASN A 196 6.80 -7.24 4.75
C ASN A 196 7.88 -7.93 5.59
N ALA A 197 8.76 -8.71 5.00
CA ALA A 197 9.93 -9.29 5.68
C ALA A 197 10.90 -8.22 6.19
N ASP A 198 11.03 -7.08 5.47
CA ASP A 198 11.77 -5.89 5.91
C ASP A 198 11.05 -5.10 7.04
N GLY A 199 9.89 -5.60 7.52
CA GLY A 199 9.11 -5.02 8.64
C GLY A 199 8.08 -3.98 8.23
N ARG A 200 7.78 -3.80 6.93
CA ARG A 200 6.72 -2.88 6.46
C ARG A 200 5.35 -3.50 6.64
N THR A 201 4.38 -2.66 6.96
CA THR A 201 2.98 -3.07 7.01
C THR A 201 2.38 -3.01 5.62
N VAL A 202 1.71 -4.09 5.21
CA VAL A 202 1.06 -4.21 3.91
C VAL A 202 -0.42 -4.52 4.12
N LEU A 203 -1.30 -3.76 3.47
CA LEU A 203 -2.73 -4.04 3.40
C LEU A 203 -3.14 -4.11 1.93
N VAL A 204 -3.65 -5.27 1.52
CA VAL A 204 -4.08 -5.54 0.14
C VAL A 204 -5.57 -5.77 0.12
N ILE A 205 -6.28 -5.07 -0.76
CA ILE A 205 -7.66 -5.36 -1.09
C ILE A 205 -7.65 -6.23 -2.34
N THR A 206 -8.29 -7.39 -2.26
CA THR A 206 -8.38 -8.31 -3.40
C THR A 206 -9.60 -9.21 -3.28
N HIS A 207 -10.08 -9.68 -4.41
CA HIS A 207 -11.04 -10.78 -4.49
C HIS A 207 -10.37 -12.10 -4.87
N GLU A 208 -9.07 -12.09 -5.19
CA GLU A 208 -8.29 -13.26 -5.62
C GLU A 208 -7.77 -14.05 -4.39
N PRO A 209 -8.16 -15.33 -4.22
CA PRO A 209 -7.69 -16.16 -3.11
C PRO A 209 -6.17 -16.34 -3.08
N ASP A 210 -5.54 -16.46 -4.26
CA ASP A 210 -4.10 -16.67 -4.40
C ASP A 210 -3.31 -15.45 -3.89
N VAL A 211 -3.79 -14.24 -4.17
CA VAL A 211 -3.21 -13.00 -3.63
C VAL A 211 -3.37 -12.94 -2.11
N ALA A 212 -4.56 -13.30 -1.61
CA ALA A 212 -4.84 -13.31 -0.18
C ALA A 212 -4.02 -14.36 0.59
N ALA A 213 -3.63 -15.47 -0.05
CA ALA A 213 -2.80 -16.51 0.55
C ALA A 213 -1.39 -16.04 0.93
N HIS A 214 -0.88 -14.95 0.32
CA HIS A 214 0.39 -14.31 0.70
C HIS A 214 0.29 -13.53 2.01
N ALA A 215 -0.92 -13.10 2.41
CA ALA A 215 -1.11 -12.36 3.65
C ALA A 215 -1.01 -13.27 4.87
N LYS A 216 -0.57 -12.70 6.00
CA LYS A 216 -0.53 -13.37 7.30
C LYS A 216 -1.89 -13.36 8.01
N ARG A 217 -2.79 -12.50 7.55
CA ARG A 217 -4.11 -12.28 8.15
C ARG A 217 -5.10 -11.92 7.05
N VAL A 218 -6.27 -12.54 7.07
CA VAL A 218 -7.34 -12.31 6.09
C VAL A 218 -8.58 -11.81 6.79
N LEU A 219 -9.04 -10.63 6.36
CA LEU A 219 -10.31 -10.04 6.74
C LEU A 219 -11.35 -10.35 5.67
N ARG A 220 -12.55 -10.76 6.07
CA ARG A 220 -13.67 -10.89 5.15
C ARG A 220 -14.72 -9.84 5.43
N MET A 221 -15.08 -9.08 4.40
CA MET A 221 -16.11 -8.06 4.48
C MET A 221 -17.41 -8.51 3.81
N ARG A 222 -18.53 -8.17 4.43
CA ARG A 222 -19.86 -8.32 3.89
C ARG A 222 -20.77 -7.21 4.44
N ASP A 223 -21.53 -6.56 3.55
CA ASP A 223 -22.54 -5.53 3.89
C ASP A 223 -21.98 -4.43 4.83
N GLY A 224 -20.79 -3.92 4.51
CA GLY A 224 -20.14 -2.85 5.25
C GLY A 224 -19.53 -3.28 6.60
N LYS A 225 -19.46 -4.58 6.92
CA LYS A 225 -18.92 -5.11 8.17
C LYS A 225 -17.77 -6.07 7.94
N ILE A 226 -16.85 -6.16 8.90
CA ILE A 226 -15.89 -7.26 8.97
C ILE A 226 -16.61 -8.44 9.63
N VAL A 227 -16.83 -9.52 8.87
CA VAL A 227 -17.53 -10.73 9.34
C VAL A 227 -16.58 -11.85 9.76
N SER A 228 -15.30 -11.76 9.35
CA SER A 228 -14.26 -12.70 9.74
C SER A 228 -12.92 -11.99 9.76
N ASP A 229 -12.12 -12.32 10.75
CA ASP A 229 -10.76 -11.82 10.97
C ASP A 229 -9.91 -13.01 11.44
N GLY A 230 -9.11 -13.58 10.57
CA GLY A 230 -8.35 -14.79 10.82
C GLY A 230 -6.89 -14.68 10.43
N ARG A 231 -5.99 -15.20 11.27
CA ARG A 231 -4.59 -15.41 10.87
C ARG A 231 -4.51 -16.63 9.97
N VAL A 232 -3.80 -16.50 8.85
CA VAL A 232 -3.51 -17.62 7.95
C VAL A 232 -2.32 -18.36 8.56
N ALA A 233 -2.43 -19.70 8.73
CA ALA A 233 -1.28 -20.53 9.05
C ALA A 233 -0.22 -20.33 7.95
N ALA A 234 1.04 -20.14 8.37
CA ALA A 234 2.13 -19.95 7.40
C ALA A 234 2.12 -21.16 6.42
N PRO A 235 2.11 -20.92 5.09
CA PRO A 235 2.24 -22.02 4.14
C PRO A 235 3.54 -22.77 4.41
N THR A 236 3.47 -24.08 4.55
CA THR A 236 4.64 -24.96 4.79
C THR A 236 5.58 -25.02 3.59
N ASP A 237 5.15 -24.55 2.41
CA ASP A 237 5.89 -24.54 1.15
C ASP A 237 6.03 -23.12 0.56
N ARG A 238 6.55 -22.16 1.30
CA ARG A 238 7.00 -20.91 0.67
C ARG A 238 8.33 -21.17 -0.06
N PRO A 239 8.43 -20.80 -1.37
CA PRO A 239 9.72 -20.83 -2.06
C PRO A 239 10.73 -19.95 -1.29
N PRO A 240 12.05 -20.21 -1.40
CA PRO A 240 13.07 -19.54 -0.60
C PRO A 240 12.97 -18.03 -0.73
N GLN A 241 12.91 -17.39 0.42
CA GLN A 241 12.72 -15.95 0.60
C GLN A 241 13.74 -15.18 -0.24
N TRP A 242 13.26 -14.19 -0.98
CA TRP A 242 14.09 -13.19 -1.64
C TRP A 242 15.00 -12.53 -0.60
N SER A 243 16.29 -12.86 -0.63
CA SER A 243 17.27 -12.24 0.26
C SER A 243 17.67 -10.89 -0.33
N GLY A 244 17.25 -9.80 0.28
CA GLY A 244 17.66 -8.41 -0.07
C GLY A 244 19.19 -8.20 -0.05
N ALA A 245 19.97 -9.24 0.29
CA ALA A 245 21.41 -9.27 0.22
C ALA A 245 21.95 -9.12 -1.21
N ALA A 246 21.29 -9.67 -2.23
CA ALA A 246 21.72 -9.56 -3.62
C ALA A 246 21.59 -8.13 -4.18
N ALA A 247 20.59 -7.36 -3.73
CA ALA A 247 20.44 -5.95 -4.12
C ALA A 247 21.49 -5.06 -3.41
N ARG A 248 21.85 -5.38 -2.17
CA ARG A 248 22.91 -4.66 -1.41
C ARG A 248 24.31 -4.93 -1.98
N ALA A 249 24.58 -6.14 -2.46
CA ALA A 249 25.89 -6.51 -3.04
C ALA A 249 26.15 -5.79 -4.38
N ARG A 250 25.13 -5.57 -5.23
CA ARG A 250 25.32 -4.85 -6.49
C ARG A 250 25.54 -3.33 -6.32
N VAL A 251 24.98 -2.72 -5.28
CA VAL A 251 25.24 -1.31 -4.95
C VAL A 251 26.63 -1.13 -4.34
N ALA A 252 27.16 -2.10 -3.62
CA ALA A 252 28.52 -2.06 -3.06
C ALA A 252 29.61 -2.31 -4.12
N ALA A 253 29.34 -3.14 -5.14
CA ALA A 253 30.28 -3.44 -6.21
C ALA A 253 30.47 -2.30 -7.23
N GLY A 254 29.49 -1.40 -7.37
CA GLY A 254 29.54 -0.21 -8.25
C GLY A 254 30.38 0.96 -7.70
N LYS A 255 30.91 0.86 -6.47
CA LYS A 255 31.75 1.91 -5.84
C LYS A 255 33.27 1.70 -5.99
N ARG A 256 33.69 0.68 -6.73
CA ARG A 256 35.12 0.45 -7.01
C ARG A 256 35.33 0.34 -8.53
N ARG A 257 35.24 1.48 -9.21
CA ARG A 257 35.94 1.77 -10.48
C ARG A 257 35.96 3.27 -10.69
#